data_2188b4af06b5252562cdcbbe65a6cf28
#
_entry.id   2188b4af06b5252562cdcbbe65a6cf28
#
_cell.length_a   1.000
_cell.length_b   1.000
_cell.length_c   1.000
_cell.angle_alpha   90.00
_cell.angle_beta   90.00
_cell.angle_gamma   90.00
#
_symmetry.space_group_name_H-M   'P 1'
#
loop_
_entity.id
_entity.type
_entity.pdbx_description
1 polymer ?
#
loop_
_entity_poly.entity_id
_entity_poly.type
_entity_poly.pdbx_seq_one_letter_code
_entity_poly.pdbx_strand_id
1 'polypeptide(L)'
;VDELLSVIAHQVLIDGCFNADPHPGNILYVDSVHPPKLGLIDYGQVKRLTDQQRYDVAKAYLLVEAALRIDPKTDPQADPAAHARAKAAIARHQFETLGVKTEKLDPGVAYEQACVYFGRMDAAWLYPLNVIQWSDSVEARDPLKDISACEYLVMLNMTTMMIRGLGEMLQQYRNLAAVWAPTARRALSEQPGLLETVEAEIRSWHEP
;
A
#
# COMPACT_ATOMS: atom_id res chain seq x y z
N VAL A 1 -11.31 -10.19 8.53
CA VAL A 1 -10.27 -9.53 7.71
C VAL A 1 -10.42 -8.01 7.80
N ASP A 2 -11.61 -7.44 7.57
CA ASP A 2 -11.82 -5.99 7.51
C ASP A 2 -11.44 -5.27 8.81
N GLU A 3 -11.78 -5.83 9.97
CA GLU A 3 -11.37 -5.28 11.27
C GLU A 3 -9.84 -5.29 11.44
N LEU A 4 -9.17 -6.39 11.04
CA LEU A 4 -7.70 -6.47 11.05
C LEU A 4 -7.07 -5.39 10.16
N LEU A 5 -7.57 -5.25 8.93
CA LEU A 5 -7.10 -4.23 8.00
C LEU A 5 -7.27 -2.82 8.57
N SER A 6 -8.40 -2.55 9.23
CA SER A 6 -8.67 -1.25 9.86
C SER A 6 -7.74 -0.98 11.04
N VAL A 7 -7.47 -1.97 11.87
CA VAL A 7 -6.56 -1.86 13.02
C VAL A 7 -5.13 -1.58 12.53
N ILE A 8 -4.64 -2.34 11.56
CA ILE A 8 -3.28 -2.13 11.03
C ILE A 8 -3.18 -0.77 10.31
N ALA A 9 -4.23 -0.36 9.56
CA ALA A 9 -4.29 0.98 8.97
C ALA A 9 -4.14 2.08 10.03
N HIS A 10 -4.83 1.94 11.16
CA HIS A 10 -4.74 2.89 12.26
C HIS A 10 -3.34 2.93 12.87
N GLN A 11 -2.77 1.75 13.17
CA GLN A 11 -1.41 1.64 13.70
C GLN A 11 -0.36 2.29 12.78
N VAL A 12 -0.46 2.06 11.46
CA VAL A 12 0.49 2.58 10.48
C VAL A 12 0.28 4.07 10.24
N LEU A 13 -0.96 4.48 9.96
CA LEU A 13 -1.25 5.81 9.40
C LEU A 13 -1.61 6.85 10.46
N ILE A 14 -2.08 6.45 11.64
CA ILE A 14 -2.45 7.36 12.72
C ILE A 14 -1.44 7.31 13.86
N ASP A 15 -1.20 6.12 14.42
CA ASP A 15 -0.28 5.97 15.55
C ASP A 15 1.19 6.06 15.14
N GLY A 16 1.51 5.77 13.87
CA GLY A 16 2.89 5.67 13.37
C GLY A 16 3.69 4.58 14.10
N CYS A 17 3.01 3.61 14.68
CA CYS A 17 3.61 2.51 15.43
C CYS A 17 2.80 1.25 15.22
N PHE A 18 3.34 0.28 14.50
CA PHE A 18 2.59 -0.89 14.08
C PHE A 18 3.32 -2.20 14.41
N ASN A 19 2.53 -3.25 14.62
CA ASN A 19 3.03 -4.61 14.69
C ASN A 19 3.47 -5.04 13.27
N ALA A 20 4.75 -5.30 13.12
CA ALA A 20 5.34 -5.66 11.84
C ALA A 20 5.33 -7.17 11.57
N ASP A 21 4.79 -7.97 12.49
CA ASP A 21 4.59 -9.42 12.35
C ASP A 21 3.16 -9.85 12.71
N PRO A 22 2.13 -9.48 11.92
CA PRO A 22 0.76 -9.92 12.12
C PRO A 22 0.56 -11.37 11.64
N HIS A 23 1.43 -12.27 12.10
CA HIS A 23 1.33 -13.69 11.78
C HIS A 23 -0.02 -14.24 12.27
N PRO A 24 -0.70 -15.14 11.54
CA PRO A 24 -1.99 -15.70 11.94
C PRO A 24 -2.02 -16.28 13.36
N GLY A 25 -0.90 -16.83 13.84
CA GLY A 25 -0.76 -17.31 15.22
C GLY A 25 -0.80 -16.21 16.29
N ASN A 26 -0.59 -14.95 15.89
CA ASN A 26 -0.62 -13.78 16.77
C ASN A 26 -1.95 -13.02 16.72
N ILE A 27 -2.94 -13.57 16.00
CA ILE A 27 -4.27 -12.98 15.84
C ILE A 27 -5.30 -13.90 16.51
N LEU A 28 -5.90 -13.44 17.57
CA LEU A 28 -6.91 -14.17 18.31
C LEU A 28 -8.32 -13.69 17.92
N TYR A 29 -9.24 -14.62 17.83
CA TYR A 29 -10.66 -14.33 17.75
C TYR A 29 -11.27 -14.46 19.15
N VAL A 30 -11.74 -13.34 19.71
CA VAL A 30 -12.29 -13.27 21.07
C VAL A 30 -13.81 -13.28 20.98
N ASP A 31 -14.41 -14.45 21.14
CA ASP A 31 -15.86 -14.69 21.07
C ASP A 31 -16.58 -14.54 22.42
N SER A 32 -15.82 -14.45 23.52
CA SER A 32 -16.36 -14.24 24.87
C SER A 32 -16.98 -12.85 25.08
N VAL A 33 -16.84 -11.93 24.12
CA VAL A 33 -17.44 -10.59 24.11
C VAL A 33 -18.37 -10.41 22.92
N HIS A 34 -19.40 -9.58 23.07
CA HIS A 34 -20.33 -9.27 21.99
C HIS A 34 -20.36 -7.77 21.69
N PRO A 35 -20.13 -7.36 20.41
CA PRO A 35 -19.71 -8.22 19.26
C PRO A 35 -18.33 -8.84 19.51
N PRO A 36 -18.01 -9.99 18.88
CA PRO A 36 -16.69 -10.60 18.93
C PRO A 36 -15.62 -9.63 18.47
N LYS A 37 -14.39 -9.75 19.03
CA LYS A 37 -13.27 -8.85 18.75
C LYS A 37 -12.03 -9.61 18.30
N LEU A 38 -11.13 -8.91 17.61
CA LEU A 38 -9.77 -9.39 17.37
C LEU A 38 -8.87 -9.02 18.55
N GLY A 39 -8.06 -9.98 18.99
CA GLY A 39 -6.95 -9.75 19.89
C GLY A 39 -5.64 -9.90 19.12
N LEU A 40 -4.77 -8.91 19.21
CA LEU A 40 -3.41 -9.03 18.70
C LEU A 40 -2.51 -9.31 19.89
N ILE A 41 -1.73 -10.38 19.76
CA ILE A 41 -0.73 -10.78 20.75
C ILE A 41 0.64 -10.79 20.08
N ASP A 42 1.70 -10.76 20.87
CA ASP A 42 3.06 -10.71 20.42
C ASP A 42 3.42 -9.43 19.61
N TYR A 43 3.97 -8.48 20.34
CA TYR A 43 4.53 -7.25 19.80
C TYR A 43 6.07 -7.27 19.82
N GLY A 44 6.66 -8.45 19.61
CA GLY A 44 8.13 -8.63 19.54
C GLY A 44 8.75 -7.90 18.35
N GLN A 45 7.99 -7.66 17.29
CA GLN A 45 8.42 -6.88 16.15
C GLN A 45 7.52 -5.65 15.98
N VAL A 46 8.01 -4.50 16.42
CA VAL A 46 7.32 -3.22 16.29
C VAL A 46 8.15 -2.26 15.47
N LYS A 47 7.55 -1.61 14.49
CA LYS A 47 8.18 -0.54 13.72
C LYS A 47 7.51 0.79 14.05
N ARG A 48 8.35 1.83 14.21
CA ARG A 48 7.89 3.21 14.36
C ARG A 48 8.20 3.99 13.09
N LEU A 49 7.25 4.81 12.69
CA LEU A 49 7.37 5.76 11.59
C LEU A 49 7.50 7.17 12.19
N THR A 50 8.26 8.01 11.53
CA THR A 50 8.17 9.46 11.77
C THR A 50 6.86 9.99 11.20
N ASP A 51 6.42 11.18 11.63
CA ASP A 51 5.22 11.81 11.07
C ASP A 51 5.34 11.98 9.55
N GLN A 52 6.52 12.39 9.05
CA GLN A 52 6.74 12.51 7.62
C GLN A 52 6.58 11.17 6.89
N GLN A 53 7.19 10.09 7.39
CA GLN A 53 7.04 8.75 6.80
C GLN A 53 5.57 8.28 6.81
N ARG A 54 4.84 8.59 7.88
CA ARG A 54 3.41 8.28 8.00
C ARG A 54 2.58 9.00 6.94
N TYR A 55 2.84 10.29 6.70
CA TYR A 55 2.17 11.06 5.66
C TYR A 55 2.55 10.61 4.25
N ASP A 56 3.82 10.28 4.02
CA ASP A 56 4.30 9.79 2.74
C ASP A 56 3.66 8.44 2.39
N VAL A 57 3.52 7.54 3.36
CA VAL A 57 2.79 6.27 3.20
C VAL A 57 1.30 6.52 2.97
N ALA A 58 0.67 7.43 3.72
CA ALA A 58 -0.73 7.78 3.52
C ALA A 58 -0.99 8.32 2.10
N LYS A 59 -0.11 9.19 1.60
CA LYS A 59 -0.17 9.67 0.22
C LYS A 59 -0.03 8.52 -0.78
N ALA A 60 0.89 7.58 -0.58
CA ALA A 60 1.04 6.43 -1.47
C ALA A 60 -0.26 5.62 -1.60
N TYR A 61 -0.97 5.38 -0.50
CA TYR A 61 -2.27 4.69 -0.53
C TYR A 61 -3.32 5.45 -1.31
N LEU A 62 -3.41 6.78 -1.19
CA LEU A 62 -4.37 7.58 -1.97
C LEU A 62 -4.04 7.63 -3.45
N LEU A 63 -2.75 7.77 -3.81
CA LEU A 63 -2.32 7.74 -5.21
C LEU A 63 -2.65 6.39 -5.85
N VAL A 64 -2.35 5.28 -5.18
CA VAL A 64 -2.61 3.94 -5.69
C VAL A 64 -4.12 3.67 -5.76
N GLU A 65 -4.90 4.08 -4.77
CA GLU A 65 -6.35 3.93 -4.77
C GLU A 65 -6.98 4.64 -5.98
N ALA A 66 -6.59 5.89 -6.22
CA ALA A 66 -7.07 6.67 -7.36
C ALA A 66 -6.62 6.08 -8.71
N ALA A 67 -5.35 5.65 -8.81
CA ALA A 67 -4.82 5.07 -10.03
C ALA A 67 -5.47 3.74 -10.40
N LEU A 68 -5.78 2.89 -9.41
CA LEU A 68 -6.47 1.61 -9.65
C LEU A 68 -7.91 1.79 -10.16
N ARG A 69 -8.55 2.93 -9.90
CA ARG A 69 -9.88 3.24 -10.47
C ARG A 69 -9.86 3.53 -11.96
N ILE A 70 -8.73 4.03 -12.46
CA ILE A 70 -8.51 4.39 -13.86
C ILE A 70 -7.48 3.49 -14.56
N ASP A 71 -7.20 2.31 -13.98
CA ASP A 71 -6.34 1.32 -14.61
C ASP A 71 -7.13 0.55 -15.68
N PRO A 72 -6.64 0.45 -16.93
CA PRO A 72 -7.31 -0.31 -17.99
C PRO A 72 -7.59 -1.79 -17.65
N LYS A 73 -6.88 -2.37 -16.68
CA LYS A 73 -7.16 -3.71 -16.18
C LYS A 73 -8.44 -3.78 -15.32
N THR A 74 -8.84 -2.67 -14.72
CA THR A 74 -10.05 -2.57 -13.87
C THR A 74 -11.18 -1.83 -14.56
N ASP A 75 -10.85 -0.85 -15.40
CA ASP A 75 -11.80 -0.08 -16.23
C ASP A 75 -11.30 0.00 -17.68
N PRO A 76 -11.86 -0.85 -18.59
CA PRO A 76 -11.49 -0.83 -20.00
C PRO A 76 -11.78 0.50 -20.74
N GLN A 77 -12.57 1.40 -20.12
CA GLN A 77 -12.90 2.72 -20.68
C GLN A 77 -12.05 3.84 -20.06
N ALA A 78 -11.10 3.49 -19.19
CA ALA A 78 -10.20 4.46 -18.56
C ALA A 78 -9.43 5.27 -19.62
N ASP A 79 -9.27 6.57 -19.38
CA ASP A 79 -8.45 7.44 -20.22
C ASP A 79 -6.96 7.02 -20.12
N PRO A 80 -6.33 6.58 -21.22
CA PRO A 80 -4.94 6.17 -21.20
C PRO A 80 -3.99 7.30 -20.79
N ALA A 81 -4.33 8.57 -21.10
CA ALA A 81 -3.49 9.70 -20.74
C ALA A 81 -3.56 9.99 -19.24
N ALA A 82 -4.76 9.91 -18.63
CA ALA A 82 -4.93 10.02 -17.18
C ALA A 82 -4.17 8.90 -16.46
N HIS A 83 -4.28 7.66 -16.93
CA HIS A 83 -3.54 6.53 -16.37
C HIS A 83 -2.02 6.69 -16.49
N ALA A 84 -1.52 7.22 -17.63
CA ALA A 84 -0.09 7.50 -17.77
C ALA A 84 0.40 8.57 -16.79
N ARG A 85 -0.39 9.63 -16.55
CA ARG A 85 -0.09 10.65 -15.54
C ARG A 85 -0.09 10.07 -14.12
N ALA A 86 -1.05 9.22 -13.79
CA ALA A 86 -1.10 8.52 -12.50
C ALA A 86 0.16 7.64 -12.27
N LYS A 87 0.57 6.87 -13.28
CA LYS A 87 1.81 6.07 -13.22
C LYS A 87 3.04 6.93 -12.97
N ALA A 88 3.16 8.05 -13.67
CA ALA A 88 4.27 8.98 -13.48
C ALA A 88 4.26 9.60 -12.08
N ALA A 89 3.10 9.97 -11.54
CA ALA A 89 2.96 10.51 -10.19
C ALA A 89 3.36 9.49 -9.12
N ILE A 90 2.93 8.24 -9.25
CA ILE A 90 3.29 7.14 -8.34
C ILE A 90 4.79 6.86 -8.41
N ALA A 91 5.37 6.78 -9.60
CA ALA A 91 6.81 6.56 -9.76
C ALA A 91 7.63 7.68 -9.12
N ARG A 92 7.27 8.94 -9.39
CA ARG A 92 7.89 10.10 -8.75
C ARG A 92 7.79 10.02 -7.23
N HIS A 93 6.63 9.69 -6.69
CA HIS A 93 6.44 9.56 -5.23
C HIS A 93 7.32 8.45 -4.65
N GLN A 94 7.43 7.30 -5.32
CA GLN A 94 8.29 6.21 -4.87
C GLN A 94 9.77 6.59 -4.88
N PHE A 95 10.24 7.20 -5.96
CA PHE A 95 11.66 7.48 -6.13
C PHE A 95 12.12 8.71 -5.33
N GLU A 96 11.35 9.80 -5.36
CA GLU A 96 11.74 11.08 -4.78
C GLU A 96 11.31 11.23 -3.32
N THR A 97 10.15 10.67 -2.94
CA THR A 97 9.58 10.85 -1.59
C THR A 97 9.85 9.65 -0.70
N LEU A 98 9.47 8.45 -1.15
CA LEU A 98 9.67 7.23 -0.36
C LEU A 98 11.13 6.76 -0.36
N GLY A 99 11.95 7.23 -1.29
CA GLY A 99 13.39 6.96 -1.33
C GLY A 99 13.77 5.60 -1.90
N VAL A 100 12.88 4.95 -2.65
CA VAL A 100 13.19 3.71 -3.37
C VAL A 100 14.18 4.02 -4.50
N LYS A 101 15.29 3.31 -4.55
CA LYS A 101 16.30 3.50 -5.61
C LYS A 101 16.48 2.21 -6.39
N THR A 102 16.16 2.28 -7.68
CA THR A 102 16.39 1.22 -8.65
C THR A 102 17.43 1.65 -9.68
N GLU A 103 17.92 0.73 -10.50
CA GLU A 103 18.96 1.05 -11.48
C GLU A 103 18.46 1.94 -12.62
N LYS A 104 17.23 1.73 -13.10
CA LYS A 104 16.68 2.38 -14.30
C LYS A 104 15.63 3.43 -13.98
N LEU A 105 15.10 3.46 -12.76
CA LEU A 105 13.97 4.30 -12.35
C LEU A 105 12.76 4.15 -13.28
N ASP A 106 12.43 2.90 -13.65
CA ASP A 106 11.35 2.59 -14.59
C ASP A 106 9.98 2.88 -13.98
N PRO A 107 9.19 3.84 -14.55
CA PRO A 107 7.90 4.19 -14.00
C PRO A 107 6.86 3.06 -14.06
N GLY A 108 7.00 2.17 -15.04
CA GLY A 108 6.11 1.02 -15.18
C GLY A 108 6.33 -0.01 -14.08
N VAL A 109 7.61 -0.27 -13.78
CA VAL A 109 8.00 -1.17 -12.67
C VAL A 109 7.58 -0.57 -11.32
N ALA A 110 7.83 0.72 -11.11
CA ALA A 110 7.43 1.42 -9.88
C ALA A 110 5.90 1.37 -9.66
N TYR A 111 5.12 1.62 -10.71
CA TYR A 111 3.66 1.51 -10.65
C TYR A 111 3.21 0.08 -10.30
N GLU A 112 3.78 -0.93 -10.95
CA GLU A 112 3.46 -2.33 -10.71
C GLU A 112 3.77 -2.74 -9.27
N GLN A 113 4.93 -2.33 -8.74
CA GLN A 113 5.30 -2.54 -7.35
C GLN A 113 4.32 -1.85 -6.39
N ALA A 114 3.94 -0.60 -6.68
CA ALA A 114 2.96 0.13 -5.86
C ALA A 114 1.60 -0.58 -5.81
N CYS A 115 1.11 -1.07 -6.96
CA CYS A 115 -0.13 -1.83 -7.02
C CYS A 115 -0.08 -3.11 -6.18
N VAL A 116 1.08 -3.79 -6.14
CA VAL A 116 1.26 -4.99 -5.33
C VAL A 116 1.37 -4.65 -3.85
N TYR A 117 2.19 -3.68 -3.46
CA TYR A 117 2.46 -3.41 -2.05
C TYR A 117 1.34 -2.63 -1.35
N PHE A 118 0.72 -1.66 -2.03
CA PHE A 118 -0.30 -0.78 -1.46
C PHE A 118 -1.71 -1.06 -1.96
N GLY A 119 -1.87 -1.81 -3.05
CA GLY A 119 -3.13 -1.93 -3.76
C GLY A 119 -3.88 -3.22 -3.48
N ARG A 120 -3.95 -4.09 -4.48
CA ARG A 120 -4.79 -5.28 -4.45
C ARG A 120 -4.17 -6.41 -3.64
N MET A 121 -5.01 -7.13 -2.89
CA MET A 121 -4.60 -8.32 -2.13
C MET A 121 -4.67 -9.61 -2.94
N ASP A 122 -5.41 -9.64 -4.05
CA ASP A 122 -5.61 -10.85 -4.83
C ASP A 122 -4.43 -11.18 -5.75
N ALA A 123 -4.10 -12.46 -5.86
CA ALA A 123 -3.05 -12.96 -6.74
C ALA A 123 -3.43 -12.86 -8.24
N ALA A 124 -4.71 -12.66 -8.55
CA ALA A 124 -5.17 -12.55 -9.94
C ALA A 124 -4.56 -11.32 -10.66
N TRP A 125 -4.17 -10.29 -9.91
CA TRP A 125 -3.45 -9.13 -10.45
C TRP A 125 -2.11 -9.51 -11.10
N LEU A 126 -1.46 -10.54 -10.57
CA LEU A 126 -0.14 -11.00 -11.02
C LEU A 126 -0.21 -12.06 -12.13
N TYR A 127 -1.41 -12.61 -12.40
CA TYR A 127 -1.56 -13.67 -13.38
C TYR A 127 -0.95 -13.28 -14.75
N PRO A 128 -0.19 -14.17 -15.41
CA PRO A 128 0.01 -15.60 -15.10
C PRO A 128 1.12 -15.91 -14.09
N LEU A 129 1.76 -14.91 -13.50
CA LEU A 129 2.86 -15.08 -12.55
C LEU A 129 2.32 -15.30 -11.12
N ASN A 130 3.06 -16.05 -10.32
CA ASN A 130 2.93 -15.99 -8.86
C ASN A 130 3.82 -14.86 -8.28
N VAL A 131 3.72 -14.61 -6.98
CA VAL A 131 4.46 -13.50 -6.31
C VAL A 131 5.97 -13.63 -6.48
N ILE A 132 6.52 -14.84 -6.43
CA ILE A 132 7.97 -15.09 -6.58
C ILE A 132 8.40 -14.79 -8.00
N GLN A 133 7.71 -15.36 -9.00
CA GLN A 133 8.00 -15.12 -10.41
C GLN A 133 7.84 -13.65 -10.78
N TRP A 134 6.85 -12.97 -10.18
CA TRP A 134 6.68 -11.54 -10.36
C TRP A 134 7.87 -10.77 -9.79
N SER A 135 8.30 -11.10 -8.57
CA SER A 135 9.47 -10.45 -7.94
C SER A 135 10.73 -10.63 -8.78
N ASP A 136 10.99 -11.85 -9.27
CA ASP A 136 12.13 -12.13 -10.17
C ASP A 136 12.03 -11.32 -11.48
N SER A 137 10.82 -11.20 -12.04
CA SER A 137 10.57 -10.40 -13.24
C SER A 137 10.81 -8.91 -13.02
N VAL A 138 10.41 -8.39 -11.87
CA VAL A 138 10.64 -6.99 -11.48
C VAL A 138 12.13 -6.73 -11.32
N GLU A 139 12.83 -7.59 -10.58
CA GLU A 139 14.27 -7.49 -10.38
C GLU A 139 15.05 -7.56 -11.70
N ALA A 140 14.66 -8.42 -12.62
CA ALA A 140 15.29 -8.52 -13.95
C ALA A 140 15.05 -7.27 -14.82
N ARG A 141 13.91 -6.59 -14.65
CA ARG A 141 13.58 -5.38 -15.45
C ARG A 141 14.23 -4.12 -14.90
N ASP A 142 14.18 -3.93 -13.60
CA ASP A 142 14.71 -2.76 -12.92
C ASP A 142 15.24 -3.12 -11.52
N PRO A 143 16.50 -3.60 -11.42
CA PRO A 143 17.10 -4.06 -10.18
C PRO A 143 17.07 -3.02 -9.06
N LEU A 144 16.76 -3.49 -7.84
CA LEU A 144 16.84 -2.66 -6.65
C LEU A 144 18.29 -2.32 -6.34
N LYS A 145 18.59 -1.02 -6.19
CA LYS A 145 19.95 -0.53 -5.98
C LYS A 145 20.26 -0.21 -4.50
N ASP A 146 19.31 0.43 -3.82
CA ASP A 146 19.49 0.88 -2.44
C ASP A 146 18.12 1.06 -1.76
N ILE A 147 18.00 0.54 -0.54
CA ILE A 147 16.81 0.66 0.31
C ILE A 147 17.09 1.37 1.63
N SER A 148 18.31 1.87 1.84
CA SER A 148 18.71 2.45 3.13
C SER A 148 17.82 3.62 3.57
N ALA A 149 17.32 4.41 2.61
CA ALA A 149 16.41 5.52 2.87
C ALA A 149 14.97 5.07 3.17
N CYS A 150 14.58 3.85 2.79
CA CYS A 150 13.22 3.35 2.88
C CYS A 150 13.10 2.00 3.61
N GLU A 151 14.02 1.66 4.51
CA GLU A 151 13.96 0.41 5.29
C GLU A 151 12.62 0.18 6.00
N TYR A 152 11.95 1.25 6.43
CA TYR A 152 10.63 1.15 7.05
C TYR A 152 9.57 0.57 6.12
N LEU A 153 9.71 0.78 4.79
CA LEU A 153 8.80 0.20 3.80
C LEU A 153 8.96 -1.32 3.70
N VAL A 154 10.15 -1.86 3.94
CA VAL A 154 10.36 -3.31 3.92
C VAL A 154 9.47 -3.98 4.97
N MET A 155 9.47 -3.45 6.20
CA MET A 155 8.64 -3.99 7.28
C MET A 155 7.15 -3.79 7.00
N LEU A 156 6.76 -2.62 6.46
CA LEU A 156 5.38 -2.36 6.05
C LEU A 156 4.93 -3.33 4.96
N ASN A 157 5.76 -3.54 3.94
CA ASN A 157 5.46 -4.45 2.84
C ASN A 157 5.36 -5.90 3.32
N MET A 158 6.24 -6.33 4.25
CA MET A 158 6.12 -7.65 4.88
C MET A 158 4.80 -7.80 5.64
N THR A 159 4.42 -6.79 6.42
CA THR A 159 3.14 -6.75 7.13
C THR A 159 1.96 -6.90 6.17
N THR A 160 1.92 -6.13 5.07
CA THR A 160 0.85 -6.21 4.09
C THR A 160 0.84 -7.54 3.33
N MET A 161 1.99 -8.15 3.08
CA MET A 161 2.11 -9.48 2.47
C MET A 161 1.57 -10.59 3.40
N MET A 162 1.83 -10.52 4.70
CA MET A 162 1.27 -11.47 5.67
C MET A 162 -0.26 -11.37 5.74
N ILE A 163 -0.79 -10.16 5.77
CA ILE A 163 -2.24 -9.92 5.76
C ILE A 163 -2.85 -10.42 4.44
N ARG A 164 -2.15 -10.24 3.32
CA ARG A 164 -2.56 -10.80 2.03
C ARG A 164 -2.62 -12.32 2.08
N GLY A 165 -1.60 -12.99 2.62
CA GLY A 165 -1.58 -14.43 2.81
C GLY A 165 -2.76 -14.92 3.66
N LEU A 166 -3.11 -14.19 4.72
CA LEU A 166 -4.29 -14.48 5.53
C LEU A 166 -5.59 -14.31 4.73
N GLY A 167 -5.70 -13.23 3.95
CA GLY A 167 -6.84 -13.01 3.06
C GLY A 167 -7.01 -14.13 2.03
N GLU A 168 -5.92 -14.60 1.45
CA GLU A 168 -5.88 -15.76 0.52
C GLU A 168 -6.37 -17.03 1.21
N MET A 169 -5.84 -17.36 2.40
CA MET A 169 -6.26 -18.53 3.18
C MET A 169 -7.75 -18.50 3.52
N LEU A 170 -8.30 -17.33 3.78
CA LEU A 170 -9.72 -17.14 4.12
C LEU A 170 -10.60 -16.87 2.90
N GLN A 171 -10.04 -16.83 1.69
CA GLN A 171 -10.71 -16.48 0.43
C GLN A 171 -11.44 -15.13 0.52
N GLN A 172 -10.83 -14.18 1.24
CA GLN A 172 -11.35 -12.83 1.45
C GLN A 172 -10.39 -11.80 0.86
N TYR A 173 -10.59 -11.51 -0.40
CA TYR A 173 -9.79 -10.54 -1.14
C TYR A 173 -10.31 -9.12 -0.96
N ARG A 174 -9.39 -8.19 -0.75
CA ARG A 174 -9.70 -6.76 -0.60
C ARG A 174 -8.79 -5.92 -1.48
N ASN A 175 -9.25 -4.76 -1.84
CA ASN A 175 -8.38 -3.70 -2.32
C ASN A 175 -7.87 -2.93 -1.10
N LEU A 176 -6.61 -3.16 -0.72
CA LEU A 176 -6.01 -2.58 0.48
C LEU A 176 -6.01 -1.05 0.41
N ALA A 177 -5.68 -0.47 -0.75
CA ALA A 177 -5.72 0.97 -0.94
C ALA A 177 -7.12 1.54 -0.68
N ALA A 178 -8.17 0.89 -1.18
CA ALA A 178 -9.54 1.34 -0.96
C ALA A 178 -9.96 1.24 0.52
N VAL A 179 -9.58 0.16 1.20
CA VAL A 179 -9.88 -0.02 2.63
C VAL A 179 -9.14 0.99 3.50
N TRP A 180 -7.89 1.32 3.16
CA TRP A 180 -7.06 2.23 3.92
C TRP A 180 -7.24 3.70 3.56
N ALA A 181 -7.84 4.02 2.41
CA ALA A 181 -8.04 5.40 1.93
C ALA A 181 -8.74 6.33 2.94
N PRO A 182 -9.80 5.92 3.67
CA PRO A 182 -10.41 6.79 4.69
C PRO A 182 -9.43 7.16 5.81
N THR A 183 -8.65 6.18 6.30
CA THR A 183 -7.63 6.41 7.33
C THR A 183 -6.47 7.25 6.81
N ALA A 184 -6.07 7.05 5.54
CA ALA A 184 -5.04 7.85 4.88
C ALA A 184 -5.47 9.33 4.73
N ARG A 185 -6.72 9.59 4.33
CA ARG A 185 -7.27 10.96 4.31
C ARG A 185 -7.26 11.61 5.68
N ARG A 186 -7.68 10.87 6.71
CA ARG A 186 -7.62 11.35 8.10
C ARG A 186 -6.20 11.71 8.51
N ALA A 187 -5.22 10.84 8.25
CA ALA A 187 -3.82 11.11 8.56
C ALA A 187 -3.31 12.39 7.87
N LEU A 188 -3.57 12.53 6.57
CA LEU A 188 -3.13 13.71 5.82
C LEU A 188 -3.83 15.01 6.27
N SER A 189 -5.06 14.92 6.79
CA SER A 189 -5.78 16.09 7.29
C SER A 189 -5.22 16.63 8.63
N GLU A 190 -4.32 15.91 9.28
CA GLU A 190 -3.61 16.37 10.48
C GLU A 190 -2.63 17.51 10.16
N GLN A 191 -2.16 17.61 8.90
CA GLN A 191 -1.37 18.75 8.42
C GLN A 191 -2.23 19.65 7.53
N PRO A 192 -2.33 20.95 7.87
CA PRO A 192 -3.09 21.91 7.07
C PRO A 192 -2.63 21.97 5.61
N GLY A 193 -3.55 21.78 4.67
CA GLY A 193 -3.31 21.87 3.22
C GLY A 193 -2.70 20.63 2.58
N LEU A 194 -2.26 19.63 3.36
CA LEU A 194 -1.58 18.46 2.79
C LEU A 194 -2.57 17.54 2.04
N LEU A 195 -3.73 17.26 2.62
CA LEU A 195 -4.77 16.46 1.96
C LEU A 195 -5.23 17.13 0.67
N GLU A 196 -5.52 18.42 0.71
CA GLU A 196 -5.95 19.22 -0.44
C GLU A 196 -4.92 19.18 -1.58
N THR A 197 -3.62 19.23 -1.22
CA THR A 197 -2.51 19.13 -2.19
C THR A 197 -2.50 17.77 -2.87
N VAL A 198 -2.66 16.67 -2.12
CA VAL A 198 -2.69 15.32 -2.68
C VAL A 198 -3.93 15.12 -3.57
N GLU A 199 -5.09 15.60 -3.14
CA GLU A 199 -6.31 15.51 -3.93
C GLU A 199 -6.26 16.38 -5.19
N ALA A 200 -5.60 17.54 -5.14
CA ALA A 200 -5.36 18.37 -6.32
C ALA A 200 -4.44 17.66 -7.32
N GLU A 201 -3.37 17.01 -6.85
CA GLU A 201 -2.49 16.19 -7.70
C GLU A 201 -3.30 15.07 -8.39
N ILE A 202 -4.15 14.36 -7.66
CA ILE A 202 -5.00 13.30 -8.24
C ILE A 202 -5.98 13.88 -9.28
N ARG A 203 -6.62 15.01 -9.00
CA ARG A 203 -7.52 15.67 -9.96
C ARG A 203 -6.80 16.09 -11.24
N SER A 204 -5.56 16.54 -11.15
CA SER A 204 -4.78 16.97 -12.33
C SER A 204 -4.51 15.84 -13.34
N TRP A 205 -4.68 14.58 -12.96
CA TRP A 205 -4.56 13.46 -13.90
C TRP A 205 -5.63 13.47 -14.99
N HIS A 206 -6.77 14.08 -14.74
CA HIS A 206 -7.91 14.18 -15.66
C HIS A 206 -7.93 15.49 -16.47
N GLU A 207 -7.00 16.38 -16.18
CA GLU A 207 -6.86 17.62 -16.94
C GLU A 207 -6.11 17.36 -18.26
N PRO A 208 -6.51 18.03 -19.36
CA PRO A 208 -5.92 17.83 -20.68
C PRO A 208 -4.43 18.29 -20.77
#